data_df92cc9c520ab83b475f178ebaff00ce
#
_entry.id   df92cc9c520ab83b475f178ebaff00ce
#
_cell.length_a   1.000
_cell.length_b   1.000
_cell.length_c   1.000
_cell.angle_alpha   90.00
_cell.angle_beta   90.00
_cell.angle_gamma   90.00
#
_symmetry.space_group_name_H-M   'P 1'
#
loop_
_entity.id
_entity.type
_entity.pdbx_description
1 polymer ?
#
loop_
_entity_poly.entity_id
_entity_poly.type
_entity_poly.pdbx_seq_one_letter_code
_entity_poly.pdbx_strand_id
1 'polypeptide(L)'
;MRFNLATARSCLRPVNPRHLADNVRMNIQLLSDLHLEANPEFAASPAPEAQVLVLAGDIGSYQTRRDGSVMAEADWGLQRFSPLPQYAGWPVPVIFVPGNHEYDALDVDDAHQRLRDTCERLGIAWLERETRVMDGVRFVGTTLWSDYDALGDVHAKPAKAPRAPRQGAHSAFVAPAAASLATDPLTHRLRQREKAFRAANFYLTKMGGQRHGRLFDAEAMRALSLDCQHWLRRTLEQPFHGSTVVVTHFAPTLHSADPRYGLSPGTAGFCNGLDGLLPLADLWLHGHLHCPTDVQVGRCRIVANPLGYADKQEQRAFVPQRVISLA
;
A
#
# COMPACT_ATOMS: atom_id res chain seq x y z
N MET A 1 68.97 -38.52 -13.26
CA MET A 1 68.44 -37.18 -12.95
C MET A 1 67.01 -37.38 -12.50
N ARG A 2 66.75 -37.21 -11.20
CA ARG A 2 65.36 -37.28 -10.62
C ARG A 2 64.94 -35.87 -10.30
N PHE A 3 63.85 -35.40 -10.91
CA PHE A 3 63.25 -34.13 -10.61
C PHE A 3 62.20 -34.29 -9.48
N ASN A 4 62.44 -33.60 -8.38
CA ASN A 4 61.52 -33.47 -7.24
C ASN A 4 60.47 -32.41 -7.56
N LEU A 5 59.21 -32.78 -7.61
CA LEU A 5 58.05 -31.85 -7.65
C LEU A 5 57.62 -31.56 -6.21
N ALA A 6 57.94 -30.37 -5.73
CA ALA A 6 57.44 -29.85 -4.47
C ALA A 6 56.00 -29.28 -4.70
N THR A 7 55.03 -29.92 -4.08
CA THR A 7 53.64 -29.46 -4.04
C THR A 7 53.48 -28.29 -3.06
N ALA A 8 53.28 -27.09 -3.58
CA ALA A 8 52.87 -25.93 -2.80
C ALA A 8 51.39 -26.07 -2.39
N ARG A 9 51.13 -26.37 -1.13
CA ARG A 9 49.78 -26.28 -0.53
C ARG A 9 49.48 -24.81 -0.26
N SER A 10 48.60 -24.23 -1.05
CA SER A 10 47.96 -22.94 -0.79
C SER A 10 47.04 -23.07 0.43
N CYS A 11 47.41 -22.45 1.54
CA CYS A 11 46.54 -22.26 2.70
C CYS A 11 45.54 -21.16 2.41
N LEU A 12 44.41 -21.51 1.85
CA LEU A 12 43.23 -20.66 1.86
C LEU A 12 42.69 -20.61 3.30
N ARG A 13 42.87 -19.48 3.96
CA ARG A 13 42.21 -19.21 5.25
C ARG A 13 40.72 -19.15 5.01
N PRO A 14 39.89 -19.79 5.86
CA PRO A 14 38.44 -19.65 5.73
C PRO A 14 38.07 -18.18 6.00
N VAL A 15 37.45 -17.54 5.02
CA VAL A 15 36.83 -16.22 5.17
C VAL A 15 35.68 -16.38 6.15
N ASN A 16 35.81 -15.72 7.30
CA ASN A 16 34.80 -15.73 8.35
C ASN A 16 33.51 -15.04 7.81
N PRO A 17 32.35 -15.70 7.68
CA PRO A 17 31.17 -15.10 7.10
C PRO A 17 30.44 -14.07 8.03
N ARG A 18 31.12 -13.63 9.11
CA ARG A 18 30.53 -12.71 10.10
C ARG A 18 30.85 -11.22 9.88
N HIS A 19 31.47 -10.82 8.78
CA HIS A 19 31.78 -9.43 8.47
C HIS A 19 31.20 -8.95 7.16
N LEU A 20 29.85 -8.97 7.02
CA LEU A 20 29.13 -8.21 5.98
C LEU A 20 27.65 -8.05 6.38
N ALA A 21 27.40 -7.68 7.62
CA ALA A 21 26.17 -6.97 7.96
C ALA A 21 26.58 -5.53 8.31
N ASP A 22 27.16 -4.82 7.34
CA ASP A 22 27.16 -3.37 7.39
C ASP A 22 25.69 -2.98 7.39
N ASN A 23 25.21 -2.39 8.49
CA ASN A 23 23.88 -1.81 8.59
C ASN A 23 23.73 -0.82 7.44
N VAL A 24 23.08 -1.26 6.36
CA VAL A 24 22.75 -0.39 5.23
C VAL A 24 21.78 0.63 5.77
N ARG A 25 22.27 1.84 6.04
CA ARG A 25 21.42 2.95 6.46
C ARG A 25 20.94 3.67 5.21
N MET A 26 19.65 3.76 5.04
CA MET A 26 19.05 4.54 3.98
C MET A 26 17.96 5.46 4.54
N ASN A 27 18.02 6.72 4.16
CA ASN A 27 17.03 7.72 4.50
C ASN A 27 16.05 7.92 3.35
N ILE A 28 14.79 7.61 3.59
CA ILE A 28 13.72 7.64 2.60
C ILE A 28 12.79 8.80 2.92
N GLN A 29 12.62 9.76 2.00
CA GLN A 29 11.52 10.71 2.08
C GLN A 29 10.26 10.04 1.54
N LEU A 30 9.15 10.13 2.29
CA LEU A 30 7.88 9.53 1.90
C LEU A 30 6.81 10.59 1.68
N LEU A 31 6.19 10.58 0.52
CA LEU A 31 5.00 11.35 0.18
C LEU A 31 3.93 10.42 -0.40
N SER A 32 2.67 10.63 -0.06
CA SER A 32 1.52 9.96 -0.67
C SER A 32 0.28 10.84 -0.65
N ASP A 33 -0.72 10.48 -1.43
CA ASP A 33 -2.05 11.09 -1.41
C ASP A 33 -1.99 12.61 -1.56
N LEU A 34 -1.16 13.08 -2.50
CA LEU A 34 -0.96 14.51 -2.72
C LEU A 34 -2.16 15.18 -3.35
N HIS A 35 -2.91 14.44 -4.17
CA HIS A 35 -4.14 14.90 -4.82
C HIS A 35 -3.95 16.29 -5.43
N LEU A 36 -2.97 16.43 -6.32
CA LEU A 36 -2.62 17.73 -6.92
C LEU A 36 -3.79 18.35 -7.71
N GLU A 37 -4.75 17.54 -8.15
CA GLU A 37 -6.00 18.04 -8.69
C GLU A 37 -6.81 18.83 -7.65
N ALA A 38 -6.74 18.46 -6.36
CA ALA A 38 -7.43 19.12 -5.24
C ALA A 38 -6.52 20.09 -4.49
N ASN A 39 -5.21 19.89 -4.55
CA ASN A 39 -4.18 20.69 -3.86
C ASN A 39 -3.19 21.30 -4.88
N PRO A 40 -3.63 22.10 -5.86
CA PRO A 40 -2.77 22.60 -6.96
C PRO A 40 -1.60 23.43 -6.47
N GLU A 41 -1.76 24.16 -5.34
CA GLU A 41 -0.73 25.01 -4.74
C GLU A 41 0.31 24.23 -3.93
N PHE A 42 0.12 22.92 -3.74
CA PHE A 42 1.09 22.13 -2.99
C PHE A 42 2.41 22.03 -3.74
N ALA A 43 3.49 22.42 -3.06
CA ALA A 43 4.86 22.32 -3.54
C ALA A 43 5.68 21.47 -2.57
N ALA A 44 6.13 20.32 -3.03
CA ALA A 44 7.03 19.48 -2.25
C ALA A 44 8.44 20.07 -2.22
N SER A 45 9.14 19.85 -1.11
CA SER A 45 10.55 20.19 -0.96
C SER A 45 11.37 18.95 -0.62
N PRO A 46 12.56 18.78 -1.21
CA PRO A 46 13.46 17.69 -0.83
C PRO A 46 13.88 17.81 0.63
N ALA A 47 13.89 16.69 1.35
CA ALA A 47 14.51 16.61 2.67
C ALA A 47 16.04 16.51 2.50
N PRO A 48 16.85 17.35 3.20
CA PRO A 48 18.28 17.41 2.96
C PRO A 48 19.01 16.08 3.20
N GLU A 49 18.53 15.27 4.13
CA GLU A 49 19.11 13.99 4.49
C GLU A 49 18.56 12.79 3.69
N ALA A 50 17.56 13.01 2.84
CA ALA A 50 16.98 11.93 2.04
C ALA A 50 17.95 11.45 0.96
N GLN A 51 18.00 10.16 0.73
CA GLN A 51 18.77 9.49 -0.33
C GLN A 51 17.88 8.98 -1.45
N VAL A 52 16.57 8.88 -1.20
CA VAL A 52 15.53 8.50 -2.18
C VAL A 52 14.21 9.15 -1.79
N LEU A 53 13.43 9.56 -2.78
CA LEU A 53 12.03 9.94 -2.61
C LEU A 53 11.15 8.76 -3.02
N VAL A 54 10.20 8.40 -2.17
CA VAL A 54 9.14 7.44 -2.47
C VAL A 54 7.80 8.17 -2.57
N LEU A 55 7.15 8.04 -3.71
CA LEU A 55 5.79 8.50 -4.00
C LEU A 55 4.87 7.27 -3.93
N ALA A 56 4.09 7.16 -2.86
CA ALA A 56 3.25 5.98 -2.61
C ALA A 56 1.79 6.17 -3.06
N GLY A 57 1.61 6.68 -4.28
CA GLY A 57 0.33 6.77 -4.98
C GLY A 57 -0.51 8.01 -4.68
N ASP A 58 -1.55 8.19 -5.49
CA ASP A 58 -2.51 9.29 -5.46
C ASP A 58 -1.82 10.66 -5.52
N ILE A 59 -0.91 10.82 -6.49
CA ILE A 59 -0.22 12.08 -6.75
C ILE A 59 -1.15 13.06 -7.45
N GLY A 60 -1.91 12.59 -8.43
CA GLY A 60 -2.91 13.39 -9.12
C GLY A 60 -3.96 12.55 -9.83
N SER A 61 -5.08 13.18 -10.19
CA SER A 61 -6.22 12.54 -10.84
C SER A 61 -6.79 13.42 -11.97
N TYR A 62 -7.27 12.78 -13.02
CA TYR A 62 -8.02 13.44 -14.08
C TYR A 62 -9.53 13.37 -13.89
N GLN A 63 -9.97 12.99 -12.70
CA GLN A 63 -11.40 13.01 -12.36
C GLN A 63 -11.94 14.45 -12.47
N THR A 64 -13.13 14.58 -13.08
CA THR A 64 -13.84 15.86 -13.11
C THR A 64 -14.26 16.28 -11.71
N ARG A 65 -13.85 17.46 -11.28
CA ARG A 65 -14.18 18.04 -9.98
C ARG A 65 -15.64 18.52 -9.93
N ARG A 66 -16.10 18.84 -8.74
CA ARG A 66 -17.48 19.36 -8.54
C ARG A 66 -17.77 20.65 -9.29
N ASP A 67 -16.76 21.47 -9.54
CA ASP A 67 -16.84 22.72 -10.30
C ASP A 67 -16.71 22.52 -11.82
N GLY A 68 -16.63 21.26 -12.27
CA GLY A 68 -16.45 20.90 -13.68
C GLY A 68 -15.01 20.97 -14.19
N SER A 69 -14.06 21.40 -13.37
CA SER A 69 -12.65 21.43 -13.75
C SER A 69 -12.00 20.05 -13.72
N VAL A 70 -10.97 19.86 -14.52
CA VAL A 70 -10.04 18.73 -14.46
C VAL A 70 -8.64 19.24 -14.20
N MET A 71 -7.76 18.38 -13.75
CA MET A 71 -6.35 18.71 -13.57
C MET A 71 -5.77 19.24 -14.87
N ALA A 72 -5.18 20.45 -14.83
CA ALA A 72 -4.59 21.07 -15.99
C ALA A 72 -3.19 20.52 -16.32
N GLU A 73 -2.49 20.01 -15.31
CA GLU A 73 -1.14 19.48 -15.48
C GLU A 73 -1.18 18.13 -16.19
N ALA A 74 -0.29 17.98 -17.18
CA ALA A 74 -0.02 16.69 -17.78
C ALA A 74 0.63 15.74 -16.75
N ASP A 75 0.58 14.45 -17.06
CA ASP A 75 1.35 13.43 -16.34
C ASP A 75 1.05 13.34 -14.83
N TRP A 76 -0.21 13.58 -14.45
CA TRP A 76 -0.65 13.54 -13.04
C TRP A 76 0.18 14.45 -12.11
N GLY A 77 0.90 15.45 -12.65
CA GLY A 77 1.82 16.30 -11.90
C GLY A 77 3.15 15.63 -11.53
N LEU A 78 3.42 14.42 -12.02
CA LEU A 78 4.64 13.67 -11.72
C LEU A 78 5.92 14.39 -12.16
N GLN A 79 5.86 15.25 -13.17
CA GLN A 79 7.05 16.03 -13.60
C GLN A 79 7.59 16.94 -12.49
N ARG A 80 6.79 17.32 -11.47
CA ARG A 80 7.24 18.10 -10.30
C ARG A 80 8.25 17.33 -9.43
N PHE A 81 8.38 16.02 -9.65
CA PHE A 81 9.26 15.10 -8.88
C PHE A 81 10.36 14.48 -9.75
N SER A 82 10.42 14.82 -11.03
CA SER A 82 11.42 14.25 -11.93
C SER A 82 12.85 14.59 -11.46
N PRO A 83 13.77 13.62 -11.37
CA PRO A 83 15.16 13.88 -11.05
C PRO A 83 15.93 14.49 -12.24
N LEU A 84 15.34 14.51 -13.44
CA LEU A 84 15.99 15.02 -14.63
C LEU A 84 16.02 16.57 -14.63
N PRO A 85 17.19 17.21 -14.91
CA PRO A 85 17.33 18.66 -14.83
C PRO A 85 16.42 19.46 -15.75
N GLN A 86 16.00 18.88 -16.90
CA GLN A 86 15.07 19.53 -17.83
C GLN A 86 13.63 19.62 -17.32
N TYR A 87 13.30 18.94 -16.21
CA TYR A 87 12.05 19.03 -15.47
C TYR A 87 12.28 19.65 -14.09
N ALA A 88 11.93 18.96 -13.00
CA ALA A 88 12.09 19.50 -11.66
C ALA A 88 13.53 19.42 -11.12
N GLY A 89 14.37 18.50 -11.63
CA GLY A 89 15.72 18.30 -11.11
C GLY A 89 15.73 17.85 -9.64
N TRP A 90 14.83 16.93 -9.25
CA TRP A 90 14.78 16.43 -7.87
C TRP A 90 16.15 15.83 -7.50
N PRO A 91 16.74 16.19 -6.33
CA PRO A 91 18.16 15.97 -6.07
C PRO A 91 18.53 14.50 -5.78
N VAL A 92 17.55 13.63 -5.62
CA VAL A 92 17.73 12.19 -5.34
C VAL A 92 16.89 11.34 -6.27
N PRO A 93 17.18 10.04 -6.45
CA PRO A 93 16.32 9.13 -7.17
C PRO A 93 14.89 9.15 -6.64
N VAL A 94 13.92 8.99 -7.55
CA VAL A 94 12.50 8.99 -7.23
C VAL A 94 11.90 7.66 -7.63
N ILE A 95 11.17 7.03 -6.70
CA ILE A 95 10.41 5.80 -6.90
C ILE A 95 8.92 6.16 -6.84
N PHE A 96 8.13 5.60 -7.76
CA PHE A 96 6.69 5.81 -7.79
C PHE A 96 5.94 4.47 -7.86
N VAL A 97 4.96 4.32 -6.97
CA VAL A 97 3.90 3.31 -7.04
C VAL A 97 2.59 4.05 -7.29
N PRO A 98 1.80 3.70 -8.32
CA PRO A 98 0.53 4.37 -8.55
C PRO A 98 -0.49 4.03 -7.46
N GLY A 99 -1.39 4.97 -7.17
CA GLY A 99 -2.57 4.75 -6.36
C GLY A 99 -3.80 4.42 -7.20
N ASN A 100 -4.98 4.56 -6.63
CA ASN A 100 -6.22 4.32 -7.37
C ASN A 100 -6.68 5.57 -8.15
N HIS A 101 -6.36 6.76 -7.66
CA HIS A 101 -6.80 8.00 -8.28
C HIS A 101 -6.08 8.31 -9.60
N GLU A 102 -4.91 7.74 -9.86
CA GLU A 102 -4.28 7.81 -11.15
C GLU A 102 -5.09 7.14 -12.28
N TYR A 103 -6.03 6.27 -11.94
CA TYR A 103 -6.88 5.52 -12.88
C TYR A 103 -8.31 6.07 -13.00
N ASP A 104 -8.67 7.09 -12.23
CA ASP A 104 -10.02 7.66 -12.24
C ASP A 104 -10.40 8.20 -13.62
N ALA A 105 -11.64 7.93 -14.02
CA ALA A 105 -12.22 8.33 -15.30
C ALA A 105 -11.49 7.82 -16.55
N LEU A 106 -10.57 6.87 -16.39
CA LEU A 106 -9.74 6.30 -17.47
C LEU A 106 -10.00 4.79 -17.62
N ASP A 107 -9.54 4.22 -18.74
CA ASP A 107 -9.35 2.77 -18.81
C ASP A 107 -8.09 2.39 -18.04
N VAL A 108 -8.21 1.38 -17.17
CA VAL A 108 -7.16 0.98 -16.23
C VAL A 108 -5.91 0.51 -16.96
N ASP A 109 -6.05 -0.27 -18.02
CA ASP A 109 -4.90 -0.82 -18.72
C ASP A 109 -4.19 0.25 -19.58
N ASP A 110 -4.94 1.18 -20.20
CA ASP A 110 -4.40 2.32 -20.92
C ASP A 110 -3.69 3.31 -19.97
N ALA A 111 -4.31 3.63 -18.83
CA ALA A 111 -3.72 4.49 -17.81
C ALA A 111 -2.43 3.89 -17.24
N HIS A 112 -2.43 2.58 -17.00
CA HIS A 112 -1.25 1.85 -16.53
C HIS A 112 -0.07 1.99 -17.48
N GLN A 113 -0.29 1.75 -18.77
CA GLN A 113 0.77 1.88 -19.78
C GLN A 113 1.26 3.34 -19.87
N ARG A 114 0.34 4.29 -19.93
CA ARG A 114 0.66 5.72 -19.97
C ARG A 114 1.44 6.20 -18.75
N LEU A 115 1.12 5.72 -17.54
CA LEU A 115 1.86 6.01 -16.31
C LEU A 115 3.29 5.46 -16.37
N ARG A 116 3.45 4.24 -16.87
CA ARG A 116 4.76 3.61 -17.04
C ARG A 116 5.64 4.41 -18.02
N ASP A 117 5.10 4.75 -19.18
CA ASP A 117 5.80 5.54 -20.21
C ASP A 117 6.16 6.95 -19.68
N THR A 118 5.27 7.53 -18.88
CA THR A 118 5.50 8.81 -18.20
C THR A 118 6.67 8.71 -17.22
N CYS A 119 6.72 7.68 -16.39
CA CYS A 119 7.82 7.46 -15.46
C CYS A 119 9.15 7.29 -16.20
N GLU A 120 9.19 6.50 -17.26
CA GLU A 120 10.38 6.32 -18.09
C GLU A 120 10.87 7.66 -18.65
N ARG A 121 9.99 8.45 -19.25
CA ARG A 121 10.29 9.77 -19.79
C ARG A 121 10.79 10.76 -18.73
N LEU A 122 10.24 10.71 -17.52
CA LEU A 122 10.57 11.58 -16.41
C LEU A 122 11.78 11.11 -15.58
N GLY A 123 12.35 9.93 -15.87
CA GLY A 123 13.44 9.35 -15.09
C GLY A 123 13.02 8.91 -13.69
N ILE A 124 11.73 8.69 -13.48
CA ILE A 124 11.15 8.19 -12.22
C ILE A 124 11.15 6.65 -12.27
N ALA A 125 11.61 5.99 -11.22
CA ALA A 125 11.58 4.54 -11.13
C ALA A 125 10.14 4.06 -10.92
N TRP A 126 9.55 3.49 -11.96
CA TRP A 126 8.28 2.79 -11.90
C TRP A 126 8.37 1.54 -11.03
N LEU A 127 7.45 1.36 -10.09
CA LEU A 127 7.49 0.25 -9.15
C LEU A 127 6.12 -0.46 -8.99
N GLU A 128 5.38 -0.67 -10.07
CA GLU A 128 4.15 -1.46 -10.05
C GLU A 128 4.43 -2.89 -10.51
N ARG A 129 4.38 -3.81 -9.56
CA ARG A 129 4.81 -5.22 -9.68
C ARG A 129 6.24 -5.32 -10.24
N GLU A 130 7.09 -4.45 -9.71
CA GLU A 130 8.51 -4.39 -10.01
C GLU A 130 9.36 -4.34 -8.74
N THR A 131 10.64 -4.65 -8.90
CA THR A 131 11.63 -4.62 -7.84
C THR A 131 12.80 -3.75 -8.28
N ARG A 132 13.33 -2.91 -7.38
CA ARG A 132 14.53 -2.11 -7.57
C ARG A 132 15.50 -2.34 -6.41
N VAL A 133 16.78 -2.41 -6.72
CA VAL A 133 17.83 -2.47 -5.69
C VAL A 133 18.65 -1.20 -5.79
N MET A 134 18.77 -0.49 -4.66
CA MET A 134 19.55 0.74 -4.51
C MET A 134 20.36 0.64 -3.22
N ASP A 135 21.66 0.83 -3.29
CA ASP A 135 22.58 0.85 -2.13
C ASP A 135 22.35 -0.31 -1.14
N GLY A 136 22.13 -1.52 -1.66
CA GLY A 136 21.91 -2.72 -0.84
C GLY A 136 20.50 -2.85 -0.24
N VAL A 137 19.58 -1.94 -0.56
CA VAL A 137 18.16 -2.02 -0.19
C VAL A 137 17.34 -2.49 -1.37
N ARG A 138 16.51 -3.51 -1.15
CA ARG A 138 15.53 -3.99 -2.13
C ARG A 138 14.18 -3.29 -1.91
N PHE A 139 13.75 -2.51 -2.89
CA PHE A 139 12.39 -1.96 -2.96
C PHE A 139 11.51 -2.91 -3.78
N VAL A 140 10.37 -3.27 -3.24
CA VAL A 140 9.36 -4.15 -3.87
C VAL A 140 8.04 -3.41 -3.85
N GLY A 141 7.46 -3.11 -5.01
CA GLY A 141 6.27 -2.26 -5.04
C GLY A 141 5.14 -2.73 -5.92
N THR A 142 3.93 -2.36 -5.54
CA THR A 142 2.68 -2.55 -6.27
C THR A 142 1.58 -1.67 -5.68
N THR A 143 0.62 -1.24 -6.51
CA THR A 143 -0.60 -0.56 -6.01
C THR A 143 -1.31 -1.39 -4.93
N LEU A 144 -1.24 -2.71 -5.03
CA LEU A 144 -1.83 -3.73 -4.17
C LEU A 144 -3.35 -3.84 -4.33
N TRP A 145 -4.06 -2.72 -4.53
CA TRP A 145 -5.52 -2.67 -4.57
C TRP A 145 -6.16 -3.30 -3.31
N SER A 146 -7.48 -3.55 -3.29
CA SER A 146 -8.13 -4.25 -2.19
C SER A 146 -8.75 -5.57 -2.64
N ASP A 147 -8.57 -6.62 -1.84
CA ASP A 147 -9.26 -7.90 -2.00
C ASP A 147 -10.61 -7.95 -1.25
N TYR A 148 -10.89 -6.94 -0.42
CA TYR A 148 -12.08 -6.82 0.42
C TYR A 148 -12.25 -7.95 1.45
N ASP A 149 -11.19 -8.68 1.74
CA ASP A 149 -11.21 -9.81 2.70
C ASP A 149 -10.66 -9.46 4.09
N ALA A 150 -10.13 -8.24 4.29
CA ALA A 150 -9.46 -7.85 5.53
C ALA A 150 -10.30 -8.07 6.81
N LEU A 151 -11.64 -8.01 6.70
CA LEU A 151 -12.54 -8.24 7.83
C LEU A 151 -13.04 -9.69 7.95
N GLY A 152 -12.62 -10.57 7.05
CA GLY A 152 -13.08 -11.96 6.99
C GLY A 152 -12.72 -12.78 8.22
N ASP A 153 -11.58 -12.50 8.83
CA ASP A 153 -11.06 -13.20 10.00
C ASP A 153 -11.29 -12.43 11.32
N VAL A 154 -11.89 -11.24 11.24
CA VAL A 154 -12.29 -10.47 12.42
C VAL A 154 -13.52 -11.14 13.02
N HIS A 155 -13.32 -11.88 14.12
CA HIS A 155 -14.41 -12.53 14.85
C HIS A 155 -15.44 -11.49 15.27
N ALA A 156 -16.71 -11.71 14.88
CA ALA A 156 -17.80 -10.89 15.37
C ALA A 156 -17.75 -10.91 16.91
N LYS A 157 -17.72 -9.72 17.53
CA LYS A 157 -17.94 -9.64 19.00
C LYS A 157 -19.18 -10.47 19.32
N PRO A 158 -19.15 -11.34 20.34
CA PRO A 158 -20.31 -12.12 20.71
C PRO A 158 -21.50 -11.16 20.85
N ALA A 159 -22.59 -11.46 20.16
CA ALA A 159 -23.80 -10.66 20.23
C ALA A 159 -24.11 -10.43 21.73
N LYS A 160 -24.37 -9.16 22.12
CA LYS A 160 -24.81 -8.87 23.48
C LYS A 160 -25.93 -9.83 23.79
N ALA A 161 -25.76 -10.61 24.88
CA ALA A 161 -26.79 -11.53 25.34
C ALA A 161 -28.13 -10.82 25.38
N PRO A 162 -29.21 -11.44 24.88
CA PRO A 162 -30.53 -10.82 24.93
C PRO A 162 -30.81 -10.41 26.37
N ARG A 163 -31.22 -9.16 26.57
CA ARG A 163 -31.63 -8.68 27.90
C ARG A 163 -32.69 -9.63 28.40
N ALA A 164 -32.45 -10.21 29.59
CA ALA A 164 -33.41 -11.08 30.25
C ALA A 164 -34.79 -10.39 30.28
N PRO A 165 -35.87 -11.10 29.91
CA PRO A 165 -37.20 -10.53 29.96
C PRO A 165 -37.51 -10.14 31.42
N ARG A 166 -38.06 -8.92 31.59
CA ARG A 166 -38.59 -8.48 32.88
C ARG A 166 -39.61 -9.52 33.36
N GLN A 167 -39.44 -10.06 34.56
CA GLN A 167 -40.38 -10.96 35.17
C GLN A 167 -41.77 -10.33 35.23
N GLY A 168 -42.74 -10.99 34.64
CA GLY A 168 -44.15 -10.63 34.73
C GLY A 168 -44.95 -11.24 33.57
N ALA A 169 -45.38 -12.48 33.71
CA ALA A 169 -46.60 -13.12 33.27
C ALA A 169 -46.37 -14.58 32.82
N HIS A 170 -47.14 -15.45 33.42
CA HIS A 170 -47.16 -16.89 33.17
C HIS A 170 -47.52 -17.22 31.72
N SER A 171 -46.64 -17.97 31.03
CA SER A 171 -47.05 -18.94 30.03
C SER A 171 -45.88 -19.91 29.78
N ALA A 172 -46.13 -21.15 30.15
CA ALA A 172 -45.22 -22.27 29.94
C ALA A 172 -45.27 -22.69 28.45
N PHE A 173 -44.41 -22.16 27.62
CA PHE A 173 -43.99 -22.76 26.37
C PHE A 173 -42.50 -22.66 26.30
N VAL A 174 -41.82 -23.73 26.67
CA VAL A 174 -40.37 -23.87 26.49
C VAL A 174 -40.14 -24.05 25.01
N ALA A 175 -39.90 -22.95 24.29
CA ALA A 175 -39.30 -23.01 22.96
C ALA A 175 -37.88 -23.57 23.13
N PRO A 176 -37.43 -24.52 22.30
CA PRO A 176 -36.04 -24.99 22.33
C PRO A 176 -35.14 -23.79 22.13
N ALA A 177 -34.17 -23.62 23.05
CA ALA A 177 -33.14 -22.60 22.91
C ALA A 177 -32.56 -22.72 21.50
N ALA A 178 -32.82 -21.71 20.65
CA ALA A 178 -32.15 -21.59 19.37
C ALA A 178 -30.67 -21.50 19.70
N ALA A 179 -29.97 -22.63 19.59
CA ALA A 179 -28.53 -22.65 19.59
C ALA A 179 -28.11 -21.61 18.56
N SER A 180 -27.44 -20.54 18.99
CA SER A 180 -26.81 -19.58 18.13
C SER A 180 -25.88 -20.40 17.23
N LEU A 181 -26.37 -20.70 16.03
CA LEU A 181 -25.57 -21.35 14.99
C LEU A 181 -24.42 -20.39 14.73
N ALA A 182 -23.26 -20.68 15.31
CA ALA A 182 -22.03 -19.98 14.96
C ALA A 182 -21.95 -20.01 13.43
N THR A 183 -22.04 -18.85 12.81
CA THR A 183 -21.97 -18.77 11.35
C THR A 183 -20.68 -19.40 10.90
N ASP A 184 -20.75 -20.40 10.01
CA ASP A 184 -19.57 -21.03 9.44
C ASP A 184 -18.58 -19.94 8.98
N PRO A 185 -17.26 -20.09 9.28
CA PRO A 185 -16.23 -19.06 8.98
C PRO A 185 -16.23 -18.63 7.51
N LEU A 186 -16.46 -19.56 6.58
CA LEU A 186 -16.56 -19.24 5.15
C LEU A 186 -17.77 -18.35 4.85
N THR A 187 -18.93 -18.72 5.38
CA THR A 187 -20.16 -17.93 5.24
C THR A 187 -20.00 -16.53 5.85
N HIS A 188 -19.30 -16.41 6.99
CA HIS A 188 -18.99 -15.12 7.61
C HIS A 188 -18.13 -14.27 6.67
N ARG A 189 -17.03 -14.82 6.17
CA ARG A 189 -16.10 -14.13 5.24
C ARG A 189 -16.82 -13.65 3.97
N LEU A 190 -17.59 -14.50 3.34
CA LEU A 190 -18.35 -14.15 2.13
C LEU A 190 -19.34 -13.01 2.38
N ARG A 191 -20.04 -13.01 3.51
CA ARG A 191 -20.96 -11.93 3.91
C ARG A 191 -20.25 -10.61 4.17
N GLN A 192 -19.06 -10.62 4.78
CA GLN A 192 -18.27 -9.41 4.99
C GLN A 192 -17.79 -8.83 3.65
N ARG A 193 -17.28 -9.66 2.76
CA ARG A 193 -16.88 -9.24 1.40
C ARG A 193 -18.04 -8.65 0.63
N GLU A 194 -19.20 -9.27 0.65
CA GLU A 194 -20.39 -8.73 -0.03
C GLU A 194 -20.78 -7.34 0.48
N LYS A 195 -20.69 -7.11 1.79
CA LYS A 195 -20.93 -5.77 2.38
C LYS A 195 -19.88 -4.77 1.93
N ALA A 196 -18.59 -5.19 1.89
CA ALA A 196 -17.50 -4.36 1.43
C ALA A 196 -17.64 -4.01 -0.06
N PHE A 197 -18.01 -4.96 -0.91
CA PHE A 197 -18.30 -4.71 -2.34
C PHE A 197 -19.41 -3.68 -2.54
N ARG A 198 -20.51 -3.79 -1.80
CA ARG A 198 -21.60 -2.79 -1.91
C ARG A 198 -21.15 -1.40 -1.49
N ALA A 199 -20.33 -1.31 -0.42
CA ALA A 199 -19.78 -0.03 0.02
C ALA A 199 -18.82 0.56 -1.03
N ALA A 200 -17.93 -0.26 -1.58
CA ALA A 200 -16.96 0.17 -2.58
C ALA A 200 -17.61 0.58 -3.90
N ASN A 201 -18.54 -0.21 -4.44
CA ASN A 201 -19.16 0.05 -5.73
C ASN A 201 -19.94 1.37 -5.77
N PHE A 202 -20.44 1.85 -4.62
CA PHE A 202 -21.02 3.18 -4.52
C PHE A 202 -20.01 4.30 -4.89
N TYR A 203 -18.74 4.14 -4.49
CA TYR A 203 -17.69 5.11 -4.81
C TYR A 203 -17.10 4.85 -6.19
N LEU A 204 -16.80 3.61 -6.55
CA LEU A 204 -16.19 3.24 -7.82
C LEU A 204 -17.03 3.68 -9.03
N THR A 205 -18.37 3.60 -8.90
CA THR A 205 -19.29 4.14 -9.93
C THR A 205 -19.09 5.64 -10.14
N LYS A 206 -18.76 6.39 -9.07
CA LYS A 206 -18.53 7.84 -9.17
C LYS A 206 -17.14 8.16 -9.72
N MET A 207 -16.15 7.33 -9.44
CA MET A 207 -14.78 7.48 -9.95
C MET A 207 -14.71 7.23 -11.45
N GLY A 208 -15.62 6.42 -12.00
CA GLY A 208 -15.81 6.25 -13.43
C GLY A 208 -14.69 5.53 -14.16
N GLY A 209 -13.76 4.87 -13.42
CA GLY A 209 -12.74 4.03 -14.02
C GLY A 209 -13.35 2.87 -14.80
N GLN A 210 -12.73 2.50 -15.91
CA GLN A 210 -13.17 1.41 -16.76
C GLN A 210 -12.06 0.40 -16.99
N ARG A 211 -12.43 -0.83 -17.34
CA ARG A 211 -11.52 -1.84 -17.85
C ARG A 211 -12.20 -2.65 -18.94
N HIS A 212 -11.62 -2.69 -20.13
CA HIS A 212 -12.22 -3.36 -21.30
C HIS A 212 -13.65 -2.89 -21.61
N GLY A 213 -13.90 -1.58 -21.48
CA GLY A 213 -15.21 -0.97 -21.75
C GLY A 213 -16.31 -1.26 -20.71
N ARG A 214 -15.93 -1.81 -19.54
CA ARG A 214 -16.84 -2.04 -18.40
C ARG A 214 -16.38 -1.23 -17.21
N LEU A 215 -17.31 -0.90 -16.31
CA LEU A 215 -16.97 -0.26 -15.05
C LEU A 215 -15.92 -1.10 -14.30
N PHE A 216 -14.87 -0.44 -13.84
CA PHE A 216 -13.89 -1.03 -12.93
C PHE A 216 -14.47 -1.07 -11.52
N ASP A 217 -15.24 -2.12 -11.25
CA ASP A 217 -15.97 -2.34 -10.00
C ASP A 217 -15.13 -3.06 -8.94
N ALA A 218 -15.73 -3.32 -7.77
CA ALA A 218 -15.04 -4.01 -6.67
C ALA A 218 -14.60 -5.44 -7.02
N GLU A 219 -15.31 -6.12 -7.91
CA GLU A 219 -14.94 -7.47 -8.35
C GLU A 219 -13.70 -7.42 -9.26
N ALA A 220 -13.68 -6.46 -10.21
CA ALA A 220 -12.52 -6.22 -11.08
C ALA A 220 -11.30 -5.75 -10.29
N MET A 221 -11.49 -4.85 -9.31
CA MET A 221 -10.43 -4.41 -8.39
C MET A 221 -9.87 -5.59 -7.59
N ARG A 222 -10.74 -6.44 -7.05
CA ARG A 222 -10.32 -7.64 -6.31
C ARG A 222 -9.47 -8.57 -7.16
N ALA A 223 -9.82 -8.78 -8.43
CA ALA A 223 -9.03 -9.61 -9.32
C ALA A 223 -7.59 -9.07 -9.46
N LEU A 224 -7.42 -7.77 -9.69
CA LEU A 224 -6.09 -7.13 -9.72
C LEU A 224 -5.37 -7.24 -8.37
N SER A 225 -6.08 -7.06 -7.26
CA SER A 225 -5.49 -7.20 -5.93
C SER A 225 -4.91 -8.59 -5.70
N LEU A 226 -5.63 -9.63 -6.08
CA LEU A 226 -5.15 -11.00 -5.95
C LEU A 226 -3.89 -11.27 -6.81
N ASP A 227 -3.83 -10.70 -8.01
CA ASP A 227 -2.64 -10.78 -8.87
C ASP A 227 -1.45 -10.06 -8.21
N CYS A 228 -1.67 -8.86 -7.66
CA CYS A 228 -0.65 -8.10 -6.92
C CYS A 228 -0.15 -8.87 -5.70
N GLN A 229 -1.05 -9.43 -4.89
CA GLN A 229 -0.72 -10.21 -3.70
C GLN A 229 0.07 -11.47 -4.03
N HIS A 230 -0.34 -12.18 -5.10
CA HIS A 230 0.37 -13.37 -5.56
C HIS A 230 1.80 -13.03 -6.00
N TRP A 231 1.95 -11.97 -6.81
CA TRP A 231 3.26 -11.49 -7.25
C TRP A 231 4.12 -11.05 -6.05
N LEU A 232 3.55 -10.25 -5.13
CA LEU A 232 4.24 -9.72 -3.95
C LEU A 232 4.75 -10.85 -3.07
N ARG A 233 3.92 -11.84 -2.76
CA ARG A 233 4.32 -13.02 -1.98
C ARG A 233 5.50 -13.73 -2.61
N ARG A 234 5.41 -14.08 -3.89
CA ARG A 234 6.49 -14.77 -4.61
C ARG A 234 7.78 -13.96 -4.61
N THR A 235 7.69 -12.64 -4.73
CA THR A 235 8.85 -11.76 -4.74
C THR A 235 9.49 -11.66 -3.36
N LEU A 236 8.71 -11.54 -2.31
CA LEU A 236 9.23 -11.44 -0.94
C LEU A 236 9.82 -12.76 -0.44
N GLU A 237 9.33 -13.89 -0.91
CA GLU A 237 9.89 -15.22 -0.60
C GLU A 237 11.26 -15.46 -1.27
N GLN A 238 11.67 -14.63 -2.26
CA GLN A 238 13.01 -14.72 -2.83
C GLN A 238 14.06 -14.23 -1.83
N PRO A 239 15.11 -15.02 -1.56
CA PRO A 239 16.19 -14.59 -0.66
C PRO A 239 16.83 -13.28 -1.13
N PHE A 240 17.10 -12.40 -0.18
CA PHE A 240 17.84 -11.17 -0.43
C PHE A 240 18.79 -10.86 0.75
N HIS A 241 20.05 -10.54 0.42
CA HIS A 241 21.05 -10.18 1.40
C HIS A 241 21.09 -8.66 1.61
N GLY A 242 20.12 -8.13 2.33
CA GLY A 242 19.97 -6.70 2.61
C GLY A 242 18.59 -6.41 3.14
N SER A 243 18.32 -5.14 3.39
CA SER A 243 17.02 -4.71 3.87
C SER A 243 15.97 -4.71 2.74
N THR A 244 14.75 -5.08 3.07
CA THR A 244 13.62 -5.08 2.12
C THR A 244 12.60 -4.03 2.53
N VAL A 245 12.34 -3.08 1.63
CA VAL A 245 11.29 -2.07 1.73
C VAL A 245 10.16 -2.43 0.78
N VAL A 246 8.97 -2.62 1.29
CA VAL A 246 7.77 -2.77 0.48
C VAL A 246 7.09 -1.42 0.35
N VAL A 247 6.66 -1.08 -0.86
CA VAL A 247 5.89 0.13 -1.15
C VAL A 247 4.58 -0.27 -1.79
N THR A 248 3.47 0.08 -1.14
CA THR A 248 2.14 -0.13 -1.71
C THR A 248 1.34 1.18 -1.63
N HIS A 249 0.27 1.29 -2.41
CA HIS A 249 -0.68 2.38 -2.15
C HIS A 249 -1.70 1.96 -1.10
N PHE A 250 -2.37 0.83 -1.29
CA PHE A 250 -3.31 0.31 -0.29
C PHE A 250 -2.57 -0.27 0.92
N ALA A 251 -3.17 -0.12 2.11
CA ALA A 251 -2.57 -0.62 3.33
C ALA A 251 -2.52 -2.15 3.39
N PRO A 252 -1.42 -2.74 3.89
CA PRO A 252 -1.26 -4.19 3.97
C PRO A 252 -2.06 -4.85 5.09
N THR A 253 -2.47 -4.10 6.10
CA THR A 253 -2.99 -4.65 7.36
C THR A 253 -4.01 -3.73 8.01
N LEU A 254 -4.87 -4.30 8.85
CA LEU A 254 -5.81 -3.54 9.69
C LEU A 254 -5.13 -2.72 10.80
N HIS A 255 -3.83 -2.93 11.08
CA HIS A 255 -3.08 -2.06 11.99
C HIS A 255 -2.96 -0.61 11.48
N SER A 256 -3.13 -0.40 10.17
CA SER A 256 -3.18 0.91 9.54
C SER A 256 -4.58 1.53 9.51
N ALA A 257 -5.63 0.80 9.92
CA ALA A 257 -6.99 1.32 9.86
C ALA A 257 -7.16 2.59 10.69
N ASP A 258 -7.85 3.58 10.12
CA ASP A 258 -8.07 4.85 10.78
C ASP A 258 -8.92 4.68 12.06
N PRO A 259 -8.39 4.99 13.24
CA PRO A 259 -9.09 4.81 14.50
C PRO A 259 -10.33 5.71 14.63
N ARG A 260 -10.41 6.81 13.85
CA ARG A 260 -11.57 7.73 13.88
C ARG A 260 -12.85 7.05 13.43
N TYR A 261 -12.76 6.09 12.52
CA TYR A 261 -13.92 5.42 11.92
C TYR A 261 -14.16 4.00 12.47
N GLY A 262 -13.18 3.43 13.17
CA GLY A 262 -13.22 2.03 13.60
C GLY A 262 -13.28 1.05 12.42
N LEU A 263 -13.57 -0.21 12.71
CA LEU A 263 -13.70 -1.24 11.67
C LEU A 263 -15.15 -1.28 11.14
N SER A 264 -15.31 -1.00 9.88
CA SER A 264 -16.58 -1.03 9.15
C SER A 264 -16.41 -1.80 7.83
N PRO A 265 -17.49 -2.20 7.14
CA PRO A 265 -17.36 -2.83 5.82
C PRO A 265 -16.51 -2.02 4.83
N GLY A 266 -16.55 -0.69 4.91
CA GLY A 266 -15.71 0.20 4.10
C GLY A 266 -14.22 0.03 4.39
N THR A 267 -13.82 -0.30 5.61
CA THR A 267 -12.40 -0.48 5.98
C THR A 267 -11.71 -1.54 5.11
N ALA A 268 -12.44 -2.58 4.69
CA ALA A 268 -11.91 -3.59 3.79
C ALA A 268 -11.67 -3.07 2.35
N GLY A 269 -12.18 -1.89 2.01
CA GLY A 269 -11.84 -1.20 0.75
C GLY A 269 -10.52 -0.42 0.83
N PHE A 270 -9.96 -0.24 2.03
CA PHE A 270 -8.75 0.54 2.28
C PHE A 270 -7.58 -0.32 2.76
N CYS A 271 -7.86 -1.41 3.46
CA CYS A 271 -6.87 -2.30 4.05
C CYS A 271 -7.00 -3.72 3.51
N ASN A 272 -5.87 -4.39 3.40
CA ASN A 272 -5.79 -5.82 3.16
C ASN A 272 -5.46 -6.57 4.48
N GLY A 273 -5.52 -7.89 4.49
CA GLY A 273 -5.16 -8.75 5.63
C GLY A 273 -3.88 -9.52 5.35
N LEU A 274 -2.76 -8.81 5.13
CA LEU A 274 -1.49 -9.41 4.71
C LEU A 274 -0.46 -9.53 5.85
N ASP A 275 -0.92 -9.63 7.09
CA ASP A 275 -0.05 -9.73 8.27
C ASP A 275 0.98 -10.85 8.14
N GLY A 276 0.65 -11.94 7.43
CA GLY A 276 1.58 -13.03 7.15
C GLY A 276 2.76 -12.68 6.24
N LEU A 277 2.73 -11.54 5.53
CA LEU A 277 3.84 -11.06 4.70
C LEU A 277 4.75 -10.06 5.45
N LEU A 278 4.28 -9.44 6.52
CA LEU A 278 5.04 -8.45 7.27
C LEU A 278 6.41 -8.98 7.76
N PRO A 279 6.55 -10.23 8.21
CA PRO A 279 7.86 -10.77 8.61
C PRO A 279 8.91 -10.84 7.50
N LEU A 280 8.50 -10.69 6.23
CA LEU A 280 9.39 -10.73 5.06
C LEU A 280 9.92 -9.35 4.65
N ALA A 281 9.51 -8.28 5.34
CA ALA A 281 9.93 -6.91 5.11
C ALA A 281 10.50 -6.27 6.38
N ASP A 282 11.40 -5.30 6.22
CA ASP A 282 11.90 -4.47 7.31
C ASP A 282 11.08 -3.19 7.45
N LEU A 283 10.62 -2.66 6.31
CA LEU A 283 9.81 -1.44 6.24
C LEU A 283 8.70 -1.62 5.20
N TRP A 284 7.50 -1.15 5.52
CA TRP A 284 6.38 -1.10 4.60
C TRP A 284 5.82 0.32 4.53
N LEU A 285 5.90 0.93 3.35
CA LEU A 285 5.42 2.27 3.08
C LEU A 285 4.09 2.19 2.32
N HIS A 286 3.11 3.02 2.72
CA HIS A 286 1.82 3.05 2.01
C HIS A 286 1.12 4.42 2.09
N GLY A 287 -0.03 4.55 1.41
CA GLY A 287 -0.93 5.71 1.41
C GLY A 287 -2.40 5.31 1.63
N HIS A 288 -3.28 5.89 0.85
CA HIS A 288 -4.70 5.58 0.64
C HIS A 288 -5.66 5.93 1.78
N LEU A 289 -5.30 5.73 3.04
CA LEU A 289 -6.22 5.96 4.16
C LEU A 289 -6.35 7.42 4.57
N HIS A 290 -5.52 8.32 4.07
CA HIS A 290 -5.40 9.72 4.53
C HIS A 290 -5.26 9.82 6.05
N CYS A 291 -4.67 8.81 6.66
CA CYS A 291 -4.39 8.72 8.08
C CYS A 291 -2.90 8.39 8.27
N PRO A 292 -2.11 9.27 8.89
CA PRO A 292 -0.71 8.98 9.16
C PRO A 292 -0.57 7.73 10.02
N THR A 293 0.35 6.88 9.62
CA THR A 293 0.66 5.63 10.32
C THR A 293 2.15 5.55 10.59
N ASP A 294 2.54 5.09 11.77
CA ASP A 294 3.92 4.74 12.12
C ASP A 294 3.86 3.71 13.25
N VAL A 295 3.81 2.44 12.87
CA VAL A 295 3.62 1.32 13.81
C VAL A 295 4.63 0.21 13.54
N GLN A 296 5.06 -0.45 14.61
CA GLN A 296 5.94 -1.61 14.53
C GLN A 296 5.11 -2.89 14.70
N VAL A 297 5.16 -3.79 13.72
CA VAL A 297 4.52 -5.11 13.77
C VAL A 297 5.58 -6.19 13.57
N GLY A 298 5.97 -6.83 14.64
CA GLY A 298 7.12 -7.74 14.61
C GLY A 298 8.40 -7.01 14.18
N ARG A 299 9.05 -7.49 13.12
CA ARG A 299 10.24 -6.81 12.55
C ARG A 299 9.90 -5.70 11.54
N CYS A 300 8.69 -5.66 11.04
CA CYS A 300 8.28 -4.71 10.01
C CYS A 300 7.78 -3.41 10.64
N ARG A 301 8.35 -2.28 10.26
CA ARG A 301 7.80 -0.95 10.54
C ARG A 301 6.89 -0.54 9.40
N ILE A 302 5.67 -0.11 9.71
CA ILE A 302 4.66 0.31 8.71
C ILE A 302 4.47 1.81 8.84
N VAL A 303 4.66 2.53 7.72
CA VAL A 303 4.61 4.00 7.72
C VAL A 303 3.76 4.52 6.56
N ALA A 304 2.90 5.49 6.86
CA ALA A 304 2.18 6.31 5.89
C ALA A 304 2.31 7.79 6.21
N ASN A 305 2.43 8.63 5.17
CA ASN A 305 2.53 10.09 5.29
C ASN A 305 1.66 10.77 4.22
N PRO A 306 0.33 10.62 4.30
CA PRO A 306 -0.60 11.16 3.32
C PRO A 306 -0.82 12.67 3.53
N LEU A 307 -0.91 13.45 2.43
CA LEU A 307 -1.37 14.83 2.48
C LEU A 307 -2.91 14.88 2.65
N GLY A 308 -3.64 14.17 1.79
CA GLY A 308 -5.10 14.13 1.83
C GLY A 308 -5.76 15.43 1.40
N TYR A 309 -7.06 15.56 1.71
CA TYR A 309 -7.89 16.68 1.33
C TYR A 309 -7.96 17.76 2.42
N ALA A 310 -7.74 19.02 2.01
CA ALA A 310 -7.78 20.18 2.93
C ALA A 310 -9.17 20.39 3.54
N ASP A 311 -10.23 20.23 2.75
CA ASP A 311 -11.62 20.40 3.19
C ASP A 311 -12.06 19.37 4.24
N LYS A 312 -11.39 18.20 4.29
CA LYS A 312 -11.60 17.16 5.29
C LYS A 312 -10.67 17.29 6.51
N GLN A 313 -9.80 18.30 6.54
CA GLN A 313 -8.82 18.55 7.60
C GLN A 313 -7.80 17.41 7.77
N GLU A 314 -7.53 16.64 6.72
CA GLU A 314 -6.62 15.49 6.73
C GLU A 314 -5.14 15.91 6.78
N GLN A 315 -4.84 17.14 6.33
CA GLN A 315 -3.47 17.66 6.17
C GLN A 315 -2.74 17.99 7.47
N ARG A 316 -3.44 18.02 8.62
CA ARG A 316 -2.88 18.49 9.90
C ARG A 316 -1.67 17.72 10.41
N ALA A 317 -1.58 16.45 10.08
CA ALA A 317 -0.53 15.56 10.54
C ALA A 317 0.47 15.18 9.42
N PHE A 318 0.30 15.75 8.23
CA PHE A 318 1.24 15.57 7.13
C PHE A 318 2.56 16.28 7.42
N VAL A 319 3.66 15.60 7.12
CA VAL A 319 5.02 16.15 7.27
C VAL A 319 5.68 16.22 5.90
N PRO A 320 5.84 17.42 5.29
CA PRO A 320 6.34 17.58 3.92
C PRO A 320 7.71 16.95 3.66
N GLN A 321 8.58 16.99 4.68
CA GLN A 321 9.94 16.41 4.62
C GLN A 321 10.06 15.21 5.56
N ARG A 322 9.05 14.34 5.59
CA ARG A 322 9.07 13.11 6.41
C ARG A 322 10.17 12.19 5.92
N VAL A 323 11.20 12.03 6.72
CA VAL A 323 12.29 11.07 6.48
C VAL A 323 12.12 9.86 7.39
N ILE A 324 12.27 8.69 6.79
CA ILE A 324 12.23 7.39 7.46
C ILE A 324 13.62 6.77 7.29
N SER A 325 14.32 6.60 8.40
CA SER A 325 15.60 5.91 8.39
C SER A 325 15.39 4.40 8.49
N LEU A 326 15.97 3.70 7.54
CA LEU A 326 16.12 2.26 7.54
C LEU A 326 17.45 1.95 8.23
N ALA A 327 17.39 1.19 9.31
CA ALA A 327 18.57 0.89 10.15
C ALA A 327 19.08 -0.53 9.89
#